data_387e72e41b0aba243708b7a63c020fb1
#
_entry.id   387e72e41b0aba243708b7a63c020fb1
#
_cell.length_a   1.000
_cell.length_b   1.000
_cell.length_c   1.000
_cell.angle_alpha   90.00
_cell.angle_beta   90.00
_cell.angle_gamma   90.00
#
_symmetry.space_group_name_H-M   'P 1'
#
loop_
_entity.id
_entity.type
_entity.pdbx_description
1 polymer ?
#
loop_
_entity_poly.entity_id
_entity_poly.type
_entity_poly.pdbx_seq_one_letter_code
_entity_poly.pdbx_strand_id
1 'polypeptide(L)'
;MSKHSKKPAGEARRYVGIDLGDKKSRVCIVDERGEIVSQEWVVTTPTAFLKRFHGEATMRIAMEVGTHSRWASELLGRLGHDVLVADARQLALITNSNAKSDRRDARTLAQLLRADPRLLSPIEHRAEKLQMDLTVIRMRDNLIGTRTRLVSSVRGVVKATGARLPNCETASFPQYAADIIPEPLRPGLAPMLEVIDQLNEKIYEYNCLLEHWAQTRYEESSRMTQVKGVGTLTALTFLLTVGNKERFTRRRDIGSFLGLRPRLDQSGASQPQLRITKAGDGLLRKTLVECAQYIVGPSGQDSDLRRWG
;
A
#
# COMPACT_ATOMS: atom_id res chain seq x y z
N MET A 1 -2.42 32.43 0.80
CA MET A 1 -3.03 33.12 -0.34
C MET A 1 -2.45 32.55 -1.62
N SER A 2 -3.14 31.60 -2.23
CA SER A 2 -2.71 30.96 -3.48
C SER A 2 -3.10 31.86 -4.67
N LYS A 3 -2.10 32.30 -5.42
CA LYS A 3 -2.30 33.07 -6.66
C LYS A 3 -2.86 32.12 -7.73
N HIS A 4 -4.15 32.18 -7.97
CA HIS A 4 -4.74 31.64 -9.19
C HIS A 4 -4.28 32.49 -10.38
N SER A 5 -3.31 32.01 -11.15
CA SER A 5 -2.98 32.60 -12.45
C SER A 5 -4.16 32.36 -13.41
N LYS A 6 -4.76 33.44 -13.89
CA LYS A 6 -5.75 33.42 -14.98
C LYS A 6 -5.04 32.88 -16.23
N LYS A 7 -5.45 31.71 -16.72
CA LYS A 7 -5.07 31.17 -18.02
C LYS A 7 -5.76 31.95 -19.15
N PRO A 8 -5.10 32.10 -20.32
CA PRO A 8 -5.69 32.77 -21.47
C PRO A 8 -6.92 32.01 -21.98
N ALA A 9 -7.96 32.76 -22.37
CA ALA A 9 -9.14 32.22 -22.99
C ALA A 9 -8.82 31.81 -24.44
N GLY A 10 -9.04 30.53 -24.79
CA GLY A 10 -9.00 30.14 -26.19
C GLY A 10 -8.75 28.68 -26.54
N GLU A 11 -8.20 27.84 -25.65
CA GLU A 11 -8.02 26.43 -25.99
C GLU A 11 -9.10 25.56 -25.36
N ALA A 12 -9.81 24.80 -26.21
CA ALA A 12 -10.81 23.84 -25.78
C ALA A 12 -10.21 22.86 -24.76
N ARG A 13 -10.80 22.78 -23.57
CA ARG A 13 -10.30 21.90 -22.50
C ARG A 13 -10.49 20.44 -22.92
N ARG A 14 -9.39 19.67 -22.86
CA ARG A 14 -9.41 18.22 -23.08
C ARG A 14 -9.31 17.48 -21.76
N TYR A 15 -10.11 16.42 -21.64
CA TYR A 15 -10.15 15.55 -20.48
C TYR A 15 -9.69 14.16 -20.90
N VAL A 16 -8.73 13.61 -20.19
CA VAL A 16 -8.07 12.34 -20.53
C VAL A 16 -8.30 11.34 -19.41
N GLY A 17 -8.76 10.17 -19.75
CA GLY A 17 -8.74 9.01 -18.85
C GLY A 17 -7.68 8.02 -19.30
N ILE A 18 -6.89 7.56 -18.37
CA ILE A 18 -5.84 6.55 -18.61
C ILE A 18 -6.10 5.34 -17.73
N ASP A 19 -6.38 4.20 -18.34
CA ASP A 19 -6.37 2.91 -17.68
C ASP A 19 -4.97 2.30 -17.82
N LEU A 20 -4.26 2.22 -16.69
CA LEU A 20 -2.85 1.83 -16.63
C LEU A 20 -2.70 0.31 -16.58
N GLY A 21 -2.48 -0.31 -17.73
CA GLY A 21 -2.11 -1.73 -17.80
C GLY A 21 -0.60 -1.97 -17.62
N ASP A 22 -0.21 -3.22 -17.41
CA ASP A 22 1.19 -3.61 -17.18
C ASP A 22 2.10 -3.32 -18.38
N LYS A 23 1.70 -3.69 -19.58
CA LYS A 23 2.48 -3.52 -20.82
C LYS A 23 1.97 -2.39 -21.69
N LYS A 24 0.67 -2.18 -21.72
CA LYS A 24 -0.01 -1.16 -22.52
C LYS A 24 -1.12 -0.54 -21.70
N SER A 25 -1.22 0.78 -21.78
CA SER A 25 -2.26 1.58 -21.14
C SER A 25 -3.28 2.04 -22.19
N ARG A 26 -4.54 2.05 -21.82
CA ARG A 26 -5.59 2.60 -22.67
C ARG A 26 -5.78 4.08 -22.38
N VAL A 27 -5.71 4.92 -23.38
CA VAL A 27 -5.92 6.36 -23.30
C VAL A 27 -7.22 6.73 -24.01
N CYS A 28 -8.08 7.51 -23.37
CA CYS A 28 -9.28 8.08 -23.96
C CYS A 28 -9.25 9.58 -23.73
N ILE A 29 -9.39 10.35 -24.80
CA ILE A 29 -9.50 11.83 -24.77
C ILE A 29 -10.91 12.24 -25.15
N VAL A 30 -11.54 13.07 -24.32
CA VAL A 30 -12.85 13.65 -24.60
C VAL A 30 -12.75 15.18 -24.59
N ASP A 31 -13.63 15.82 -25.35
CA ASP A 31 -13.80 17.27 -25.37
C ASP A 31 -14.69 17.80 -24.24
N GLU A 32 -14.96 19.08 -24.23
CA GLU A 32 -15.86 19.73 -23.25
C GLU A 32 -17.31 19.23 -23.31
N ARG A 33 -17.75 18.69 -24.43
CA ARG A 33 -19.10 18.11 -24.60
C ARG A 33 -19.14 16.64 -24.12
N GLY A 34 -17.97 16.02 -23.90
CA GLY A 34 -17.85 14.61 -23.54
C GLY A 34 -17.76 13.66 -24.74
N GLU A 35 -17.64 14.24 -25.96
CA GLU A 35 -17.46 13.48 -27.20
C GLU A 35 -16.02 12.96 -27.27
N ILE A 36 -15.87 11.76 -27.81
CA ILE A 36 -14.56 11.11 -27.91
C ILE A 36 -13.75 11.74 -29.04
N VAL A 37 -12.66 12.40 -28.70
CA VAL A 37 -11.69 12.96 -29.64
C VAL A 37 -10.74 11.87 -30.15
N SER A 38 -10.20 11.04 -29.23
CA SER A 38 -9.35 9.92 -29.58
C SER A 38 -9.40 8.79 -28.56
N GLN A 39 -9.12 7.59 -29.01
CA GLN A 39 -8.89 6.42 -28.15
C GLN A 39 -7.74 5.59 -28.71
N GLU A 40 -6.71 5.37 -27.92
CA GLU A 40 -5.49 4.70 -28.37
C GLU A 40 -4.86 3.84 -27.29
N TRP A 41 -3.93 2.99 -27.71
CA TRP A 41 -3.05 2.25 -26.82
C TRP A 41 -1.68 2.92 -26.77
N VAL A 42 -1.18 3.13 -25.57
CA VAL A 42 0.19 3.63 -25.33
C VAL A 42 0.95 2.57 -24.56
N VAL A 43 2.18 2.28 -24.95
CA VAL A 43 3.05 1.36 -24.21
C VAL A 43 3.30 1.95 -22.82
N THR A 44 3.18 1.14 -21.76
CA THR A 44 3.32 1.60 -20.36
C THR A 44 4.79 1.77 -20.00
N THR A 45 5.44 2.76 -20.62
CA THR A 45 6.82 3.14 -20.34
C THR A 45 6.95 4.67 -20.29
N PRO A 46 7.90 5.21 -19.50
CA PRO A 46 8.15 6.66 -19.44
C PRO A 46 8.41 7.27 -20.82
N THR A 47 9.18 6.59 -21.67
CA THR A 47 9.54 7.07 -23.02
C THR A 47 8.32 7.18 -23.93
N ALA A 48 7.41 6.19 -23.89
CA ALA A 48 6.21 6.22 -24.73
C ALA A 48 5.21 7.27 -24.24
N PHE A 49 5.06 7.45 -22.94
CA PHE A 49 4.25 8.51 -22.35
C PHE A 49 4.83 9.90 -22.67
N LEU A 50 6.15 10.08 -22.54
CA LEU A 50 6.82 11.31 -22.95
C LEU A 50 6.54 11.62 -24.42
N LYS A 51 6.77 10.66 -25.32
CA LYS A 51 6.53 10.82 -26.76
C LYS A 51 5.08 11.21 -27.07
N ARG A 52 4.12 10.62 -26.33
CA ARG A 52 2.69 10.84 -26.58
C ARG A 52 2.19 12.19 -26.06
N PHE A 53 2.69 12.66 -24.94
CA PHE A 53 2.13 13.81 -24.23
C PHE A 53 3.02 15.07 -24.29
N HIS A 54 4.28 14.93 -24.70
CA HIS A 54 5.16 16.08 -24.85
C HIS A 54 4.71 16.99 -25.98
N GLY A 55 4.68 18.30 -25.72
CA GLY A 55 4.27 19.31 -26.70
C GLY A 55 2.76 19.46 -26.89
N GLU A 56 1.95 18.65 -26.22
CA GLU A 56 0.51 18.82 -26.22
C GLU A 56 0.06 20.00 -25.33
N ALA A 57 -1.01 20.66 -25.68
CA ALA A 57 -1.64 21.65 -24.82
C ALA A 57 -1.99 21.06 -23.46
N THR A 58 -2.04 21.88 -22.41
CA THR A 58 -2.38 21.42 -21.06
C THR A 58 -3.73 20.70 -21.03
N MET A 59 -3.74 19.44 -20.62
CA MET A 59 -4.94 18.62 -20.46
C MET A 59 -5.17 18.30 -18.99
N ARG A 60 -6.43 18.01 -18.64
CA ARG A 60 -6.75 17.36 -17.37
C ARG A 60 -6.75 15.86 -17.56
N ILE A 61 -6.01 15.14 -16.72
CA ILE A 61 -5.77 13.69 -16.87
C ILE A 61 -6.20 12.98 -15.60
N ALA A 62 -7.00 11.92 -15.72
CA ALA A 62 -7.33 11.03 -14.64
C ALA A 62 -6.77 9.62 -14.90
N MET A 63 -6.26 8.98 -13.87
CA MET A 63 -5.84 7.58 -13.87
C MET A 63 -6.17 6.92 -12.55
N GLU A 64 -6.33 5.60 -12.53
CA GLU A 64 -6.50 4.85 -11.28
C GLU A 64 -5.17 4.67 -10.54
N VAL A 65 -5.25 4.62 -9.20
CA VAL A 65 -4.11 4.25 -8.37
C VAL A 65 -3.69 2.80 -8.65
N GLY A 66 -2.42 2.62 -8.99
CA GLY A 66 -1.83 1.32 -9.29
C GLY A 66 -0.30 1.38 -9.29
N THR A 67 0.34 0.30 -9.70
CA THR A 67 1.81 0.17 -9.70
C THR A 67 2.49 1.26 -10.53
N HIS A 68 1.90 1.65 -11.65
CA HIS A 68 2.45 2.63 -12.58
C HIS A 68 1.98 4.07 -12.32
N SER A 69 0.93 4.28 -11.51
CA SER A 69 0.27 5.58 -11.36
C SER A 69 1.20 6.67 -10.82
N ARG A 70 2.15 6.31 -9.95
CA ARG A 70 3.08 7.28 -9.39
C ARG A 70 3.98 7.93 -10.46
N TRP A 71 4.80 7.12 -11.13
CA TRP A 71 5.74 7.67 -12.13
C TRP A 71 4.99 8.33 -13.30
N ALA A 72 3.82 7.77 -13.69
CA ALA A 72 3.02 8.32 -14.77
C ALA A 72 2.45 9.70 -14.41
N SER A 73 1.89 9.85 -13.20
CA SER A 73 1.35 11.14 -12.74
C SER A 73 2.45 12.19 -12.57
N GLU A 74 3.62 11.80 -12.04
CA GLU A 74 4.76 12.71 -11.90
C GLU A 74 5.32 13.14 -13.27
N LEU A 75 5.43 12.21 -14.24
CA LEU A 75 5.87 12.54 -15.59
C LEU A 75 4.91 13.51 -16.29
N LEU A 76 3.62 13.20 -16.29
CA LEU A 76 2.60 14.01 -16.93
C LEU A 76 2.45 15.39 -16.26
N GLY A 77 2.58 15.45 -14.93
CA GLY A 77 2.63 16.71 -14.20
C GLY A 77 3.82 17.58 -14.58
N ARG A 78 5.02 16.98 -14.77
CA ARG A 78 6.21 17.70 -15.26
C ARG A 78 6.05 18.21 -16.70
N LEU A 79 5.23 17.57 -17.50
CA LEU A 79 4.88 18.04 -18.84
C LEU A 79 3.84 19.17 -18.84
N GLY A 80 3.35 19.60 -17.66
CA GLY A 80 2.43 20.71 -17.51
C GLY A 80 0.95 20.32 -17.55
N HIS A 81 0.62 19.03 -17.49
CA HIS A 81 -0.75 18.56 -17.39
C HIS A 81 -1.28 18.62 -15.96
N ASP A 82 -2.61 18.78 -15.80
CA ASP A 82 -3.31 18.72 -14.51
C ASP A 82 -3.73 17.26 -14.26
N VAL A 83 -2.97 16.54 -13.40
CA VAL A 83 -3.12 15.10 -13.22
C VAL A 83 -3.79 14.76 -11.91
N LEU A 84 -4.80 13.90 -11.98
CA LEU A 84 -5.59 13.38 -10.88
C LEU A 84 -5.44 11.87 -10.80
N VAL A 85 -5.05 11.35 -9.63
CA VAL A 85 -4.99 9.92 -9.37
C VAL A 85 -6.22 9.53 -8.55
N ALA A 86 -7.04 8.64 -9.09
CA ALA A 86 -8.30 8.23 -8.50
C ALA A 86 -8.15 7.03 -7.57
N ASP A 87 -8.90 7.00 -6.45
CA ASP A 87 -9.00 5.78 -5.62
C ASP A 87 -9.93 4.76 -6.28
N ALA A 88 -9.35 3.71 -6.86
CA ALA A 88 -10.08 2.63 -7.53
C ALA A 88 -11.18 2.00 -6.66
N ARG A 89 -11.04 2.01 -5.34
CA ARG A 89 -12.02 1.42 -4.42
C ARG A 89 -13.31 2.21 -4.31
N GLN A 90 -13.27 3.50 -4.63
CA GLN A 90 -14.44 4.39 -4.57
C GLN A 90 -15.09 4.60 -5.94
N LEU A 91 -14.49 4.09 -7.02
CA LEU A 91 -15.02 4.16 -8.37
C LEU A 91 -16.06 3.06 -8.63
N ALA A 92 -17.19 3.11 -7.91
CA ALA A 92 -18.27 2.11 -8.04
C ALA A 92 -18.79 1.95 -9.49
N LEU A 93 -18.78 3.00 -10.29
CA LEU A 93 -19.19 2.98 -11.70
C LEU A 93 -18.27 2.18 -12.60
N ILE A 94 -16.98 2.03 -12.21
CA ILE A 94 -16.00 1.22 -12.93
C ILE A 94 -15.98 -0.21 -12.37
N THR A 95 -15.98 -0.35 -11.05
CA THR A 95 -15.85 -1.65 -10.39
C THR A 95 -17.06 -2.56 -10.47
N ASN A 96 -18.28 -1.99 -10.52
CA ASN A 96 -19.54 -2.75 -10.55
C ASN A 96 -20.09 -3.01 -11.96
N SER A 97 -19.34 -2.68 -13.02
CA SER A 97 -19.79 -2.92 -14.39
C SER A 97 -19.66 -4.39 -14.76
N ASN A 98 -20.78 -5.04 -15.14
CA ASN A 98 -20.79 -6.41 -15.66
C ASN A 98 -20.09 -6.56 -17.04
N ALA A 99 -19.68 -5.45 -17.68
CA ALA A 99 -19.01 -5.41 -18.97
C ALA A 99 -17.69 -4.62 -18.84
N LYS A 100 -16.79 -5.13 -17.98
CA LYS A 100 -15.47 -4.54 -17.76
C LYS A 100 -14.60 -4.66 -19.02
N SER A 101 -14.04 -3.53 -19.47
CA SER A 101 -13.02 -3.47 -20.52
C SER A 101 -12.18 -2.21 -20.39
N ASP A 102 -10.88 -2.30 -20.63
CA ASP A 102 -9.91 -1.20 -20.57
C ASP A 102 -10.39 0.03 -21.39
N ARG A 103 -11.09 -0.21 -22.49
CA ARG A 103 -11.67 0.87 -23.32
C ARG A 103 -12.75 1.64 -22.58
N ARG A 104 -13.60 0.95 -21.83
CA ARG A 104 -14.67 1.55 -21.03
C ARG A 104 -14.12 2.28 -19.82
N ASP A 105 -13.14 1.66 -19.16
CA ASP A 105 -12.55 2.16 -17.92
C ASP A 105 -11.84 3.50 -18.19
N ALA A 106 -11.01 3.59 -19.23
CA ALA A 106 -10.39 4.85 -19.64
C ALA A 106 -11.44 5.91 -20.04
N ARG A 107 -12.49 5.54 -20.78
CA ARG A 107 -13.57 6.48 -21.15
C ARG A 107 -14.32 6.98 -19.92
N THR A 108 -14.65 6.09 -18.99
CA THR A 108 -15.37 6.43 -17.75
C THR A 108 -14.56 7.40 -16.90
N LEU A 109 -13.24 7.17 -16.77
CA LEU A 109 -12.34 8.10 -16.08
C LEU A 109 -12.35 9.50 -16.71
N ALA A 110 -12.26 9.59 -18.04
CA ALA A 110 -12.31 10.87 -18.74
C ALA A 110 -13.64 11.60 -18.53
N GLN A 111 -14.76 10.86 -18.60
CA GLN A 111 -16.10 11.41 -18.43
C GLN A 111 -16.36 11.87 -16.99
N LEU A 112 -15.95 11.09 -15.98
CA LEU A 112 -16.05 11.47 -14.56
C LEU A 112 -15.20 12.72 -14.27
N LEU A 113 -13.96 12.74 -14.77
CA LEU A 113 -13.07 13.89 -14.63
C LEU A 113 -13.67 15.17 -15.21
N ARG A 114 -14.35 15.06 -16.36
CA ARG A 114 -15.04 16.17 -17.00
C ARG A 114 -16.26 16.62 -16.21
N ALA A 115 -17.08 15.69 -15.74
CA ALA A 115 -18.32 15.98 -15.04
C ALA A 115 -18.07 16.59 -13.65
N ASP A 116 -17.34 15.91 -12.81
CA ASP A 116 -16.92 16.39 -11.48
C ASP A 116 -15.69 15.60 -10.99
N PRO A 117 -14.50 16.23 -10.89
CA PRO A 117 -13.29 15.60 -10.38
C PRO A 117 -13.43 14.98 -9.00
N ARG A 118 -14.37 15.47 -8.16
CA ARG A 118 -14.61 14.95 -6.81
C ARG A 118 -15.16 13.53 -6.82
N LEU A 119 -15.84 13.13 -7.90
CA LEU A 119 -16.34 11.76 -8.09
C LEU A 119 -15.23 10.73 -8.21
N LEU A 120 -14.00 11.16 -8.54
CA LEU A 120 -12.82 10.31 -8.63
C LEU A 120 -12.18 10.04 -7.27
N SER A 121 -12.62 10.71 -6.21
CA SER A 121 -12.02 10.61 -4.87
C SER A 121 -10.48 10.69 -4.95
N PRO A 122 -9.93 11.84 -5.39
CA PRO A 122 -8.52 11.95 -5.72
C PRO A 122 -7.62 11.69 -4.51
N ILE A 123 -6.52 10.98 -4.77
CA ILE A 123 -5.49 10.71 -3.79
C ILE A 123 -4.19 11.44 -4.13
N GLU A 124 -3.40 11.72 -3.13
CA GLU A 124 -2.02 12.15 -3.27
C GLU A 124 -1.07 10.99 -3.04
N HIS A 125 -0.11 10.80 -3.94
CA HIS A 125 0.99 9.88 -3.70
C HIS A 125 1.89 10.38 -2.57
N ARG A 126 2.42 9.46 -1.77
CA ARG A 126 3.43 9.79 -0.76
C ARG A 126 4.64 10.42 -1.44
N ALA A 127 5.39 11.25 -0.72
CA ALA A 127 6.69 11.72 -1.20
C ALA A 127 7.59 10.53 -1.58
N GLU A 128 8.39 10.66 -2.63
CA GLU A 128 9.21 9.59 -3.18
C GLU A 128 10.09 8.93 -2.13
N LYS A 129 10.79 9.74 -1.34
CA LYS A 129 11.64 9.26 -0.24
C LYS A 129 10.87 8.36 0.74
N LEU A 130 9.67 8.79 1.18
CA LEU A 130 8.86 8.02 2.11
C LEU A 130 8.38 6.69 1.50
N GLN A 131 8.09 6.69 0.21
CA GLN A 131 7.70 5.49 -0.50
C GLN A 131 8.85 4.49 -0.63
N MET A 132 10.06 4.98 -0.94
CA MET A 132 11.27 4.15 -1.02
C MET A 132 11.61 3.55 0.35
N ASP A 133 11.60 4.37 1.39
CA ASP A 133 11.90 3.90 2.75
C ASP A 133 10.83 2.90 3.25
N LEU A 134 9.56 3.12 2.95
CA LEU A 134 8.49 2.16 3.25
C LEU A 134 8.67 0.83 2.49
N THR A 135 9.27 0.85 1.30
CA THR A 135 9.58 -0.35 0.54
C THR A 135 10.56 -1.24 1.29
N VAL A 136 11.56 -0.68 1.97
CA VAL A 136 12.51 -1.43 2.80
C VAL A 136 11.78 -2.21 3.90
N ILE A 137 10.84 -1.56 4.60
CA ILE A 137 10.01 -2.23 5.62
C ILE A 137 9.18 -3.38 5.02
N ARG A 138 8.60 -3.16 3.84
CA ARG A 138 7.81 -4.19 3.14
C ARG A 138 8.66 -5.37 2.70
N MET A 139 9.89 -5.13 2.22
CA MET A 139 10.81 -6.21 1.85
C MET A 139 11.19 -7.05 3.06
N ARG A 140 11.47 -6.40 4.22
CA ARG A 140 11.66 -7.10 5.48
C ARG A 140 10.45 -7.98 5.86
N ASP A 141 9.22 -7.46 5.77
CA ASP A 141 8.00 -8.25 6.07
C ASP A 141 7.84 -9.45 5.12
N ASN A 142 8.18 -9.28 3.84
CA ASN A 142 8.21 -10.36 2.87
C ASN A 142 9.20 -11.47 3.23
N LEU A 143 10.41 -11.12 3.72
CA LEU A 143 11.39 -12.11 4.19
C LEU A 143 10.86 -12.87 5.40
N ILE A 144 10.22 -12.19 6.36
CA ILE A 144 9.57 -12.84 7.51
C ILE A 144 8.48 -13.81 7.06
N GLY A 145 7.62 -13.39 6.13
CA GLY A 145 6.59 -14.25 5.57
C GLY A 145 7.15 -15.48 4.86
N THR A 146 8.26 -15.32 4.12
CA THR A 146 8.96 -16.42 3.46
C THR A 146 9.56 -17.38 4.47
N ARG A 147 10.28 -16.88 5.48
CA ARG A 147 10.82 -17.67 6.58
C ARG A 147 9.74 -18.49 7.28
N THR A 148 8.62 -17.86 7.62
CA THR A 148 7.49 -18.53 8.29
C THR A 148 6.93 -19.67 7.44
N ARG A 149 6.80 -19.48 6.12
CA ARG A 149 6.34 -20.55 5.21
C ARG A 149 7.32 -21.71 5.17
N LEU A 150 8.63 -21.45 5.10
CA LEU A 150 9.66 -22.51 5.10
C LEU A 150 9.65 -23.30 6.42
N VAL A 151 9.61 -22.62 7.57
CA VAL A 151 9.50 -23.26 8.89
C VAL A 151 8.25 -24.13 8.98
N SER A 152 7.10 -23.63 8.50
CA SER A 152 5.84 -24.40 8.48
C SER A 152 5.95 -25.63 7.59
N SER A 153 6.61 -25.51 6.43
CA SER A 153 6.85 -26.62 5.52
C SER A 153 7.72 -27.70 6.17
N VAL A 154 8.86 -27.33 6.78
CA VAL A 154 9.74 -28.28 7.48
C VAL A 154 8.98 -28.99 8.59
N ARG A 155 8.23 -28.26 9.43
CA ARG A 155 7.39 -28.83 10.47
C ARG A 155 6.34 -29.82 9.93
N GLY A 156 5.73 -29.50 8.80
CA GLY A 156 4.74 -30.35 8.14
C GLY A 156 5.35 -31.67 7.66
N VAL A 157 6.49 -31.63 7.00
CA VAL A 157 7.21 -32.83 6.51
C VAL A 157 7.63 -33.73 7.66
N VAL A 158 8.24 -33.16 8.70
CA VAL A 158 8.66 -33.95 9.88
C VAL A 158 7.48 -34.55 10.61
N LYS A 159 6.35 -33.81 10.72
CA LYS A 159 5.13 -34.33 11.35
C LYS A 159 4.55 -35.53 10.61
N ALA A 160 4.66 -35.59 9.30
CA ALA A 160 4.20 -36.72 8.49
C ALA A 160 4.90 -38.04 8.79
N THR A 161 6.10 -38.01 9.38
CA THR A 161 6.84 -39.22 9.85
C THR A 161 6.50 -39.63 11.29
N GLY A 162 5.58 -38.94 11.94
CA GLY A 162 5.25 -39.16 13.36
C GLY A 162 6.14 -38.38 14.34
N ALA A 163 7.25 -37.78 13.88
CA ALA A 163 8.09 -36.94 14.72
C ALA A 163 7.51 -35.52 14.88
N ARG A 164 7.93 -34.80 15.93
CA ARG A 164 7.52 -33.42 16.17
C ARG A 164 8.73 -32.55 16.53
N LEU A 165 8.87 -31.47 15.82
CA LEU A 165 9.84 -30.42 16.17
C LEU A 165 9.34 -29.58 17.34
N PRO A 166 10.22 -29.16 18.26
CA PRO A 166 9.86 -28.40 19.45
C PRO A 166 9.26 -27.02 19.07
N ASN A 167 8.52 -26.46 19.99
CA ASN A 167 8.12 -25.08 19.90
C ASN A 167 9.33 -24.21 20.29
N CYS A 168 9.82 -23.41 19.37
CA CYS A 168 10.96 -22.51 19.56
C CYS A 168 10.74 -21.22 18.76
N GLU A 169 11.54 -20.21 19.07
CA GLU A 169 11.57 -18.99 18.27
C GLU A 169 12.02 -19.31 16.83
N THR A 170 11.45 -18.56 15.88
CA THR A 170 11.74 -18.79 14.46
C THR A 170 13.20 -18.54 14.11
N ALA A 171 13.88 -17.65 14.83
CA ALA A 171 15.29 -17.34 14.60
C ALA A 171 16.20 -18.51 14.96
N SER A 172 15.90 -19.24 16.06
CA SER A 172 16.68 -20.41 16.52
C SER A 172 16.19 -21.73 15.92
N PHE A 173 15.13 -21.70 15.09
CA PHE A 173 14.52 -22.91 14.54
C PHE A 173 15.50 -23.82 13.78
N PRO A 174 16.42 -23.34 12.92
CA PRO A 174 17.33 -24.21 12.18
C PRO A 174 18.20 -25.05 13.10
N GLN A 175 18.76 -24.46 14.14
CA GLN A 175 19.65 -25.15 15.11
C GLN A 175 18.90 -26.26 15.87
N TYR A 176 17.68 -25.93 16.39
CA TYR A 176 16.87 -26.92 17.11
C TYR A 176 16.29 -28.00 16.19
N ALA A 177 16.02 -27.69 14.93
CA ALA A 177 15.45 -28.65 14.00
C ALA A 177 16.48 -29.64 13.47
N ALA A 178 17.72 -29.22 13.26
CA ALA A 178 18.77 -30.03 12.65
C ALA A 178 19.01 -31.36 13.40
N ASP A 179 19.00 -31.34 14.72
CA ASP A 179 19.29 -32.52 15.55
C ASP A 179 18.07 -33.48 15.63
N ILE A 180 16.87 -33.00 15.46
CA ILE A 180 15.61 -33.74 15.66
C ILE A 180 15.06 -34.30 14.34
N ILE A 181 15.46 -33.74 13.22
CA ILE A 181 15.01 -34.21 11.90
C ILE A 181 15.47 -35.67 11.69
N PRO A 182 14.52 -36.61 11.40
CA PRO A 182 14.87 -38.00 11.10
C PRO A 182 15.89 -38.10 9.97
N GLU A 183 16.85 -38.97 10.10
CA GLU A 183 18.00 -39.12 9.19
C GLU A 183 17.58 -39.24 7.71
N PRO A 184 16.54 -40.02 7.34
CA PRO A 184 16.11 -40.13 5.95
C PRO A 184 15.60 -38.82 5.35
N LEU A 185 15.18 -37.85 6.17
CA LEU A 185 14.69 -36.55 5.73
C LEU A 185 15.80 -35.48 5.66
N ARG A 186 16.94 -35.68 6.31
CA ARG A 186 18.02 -34.69 6.38
C ARG A 186 18.51 -34.21 5.02
N PRO A 187 18.77 -35.09 4.01
CA PRO A 187 19.23 -34.62 2.71
C PRO A 187 18.25 -33.65 2.03
N GLY A 188 16.94 -33.82 2.25
CA GLY A 188 15.92 -32.96 1.66
C GLY A 188 15.64 -31.69 2.47
N LEU A 189 15.85 -31.71 3.79
CA LEU A 189 15.49 -30.59 4.66
C LEU A 189 16.69 -29.72 5.07
N ALA A 190 17.92 -30.23 5.05
CA ALA A 190 19.10 -29.44 5.39
C ALA A 190 19.26 -28.18 4.55
N PRO A 191 19.09 -28.20 3.20
CA PRO A 191 19.16 -26.97 2.41
C PRO A 191 18.06 -25.95 2.78
N MET A 192 16.89 -26.41 3.24
CA MET A 192 15.83 -25.49 3.70
C MET A 192 16.20 -24.82 5.02
N LEU A 193 16.87 -25.53 5.92
CA LEU A 193 17.36 -24.95 7.18
C LEU A 193 18.43 -23.88 6.92
N GLU A 194 19.33 -24.12 5.98
CA GLU A 194 20.35 -23.14 5.56
C GLU A 194 19.70 -21.86 4.99
N VAL A 195 18.67 -22.00 4.14
CA VAL A 195 17.92 -20.84 3.63
C VAL A 195 17.21 -20.08 4.75
N ILE A 196 16.67 -20.80 5.75
CA ILE A 196 16.04 -20.16 6.92
C ILE A 196 17.07 -19.36 7.71
N ASP A 197 18.28 -19.86 7.90
CA ASP A 197 19.38 -19.15 8.57
C ASP A 197 19.78 -17.89 7.79
N GLN A 198 19.96 -17.99 6.48
CA GLN A 198 20.26 -16.84 5.64
C GLN A 198 19.14 -15.77 5.72
N LEU A 199 17.88 -16.20 5.77
CA LEU A 199 16.77 -15.27 5.97
C LEU A 199 16.83 -14.60 7.35
N ASN A 200 17.23 -15.32 8.40
CA ASN A 200 17.42 -14.73 9.74
C ASN A 200 18.47 -13.62 9.72
N GLU A 201 19.62 -13.86 9.08
CA GLU A 201 20.69 -12.87 8.93
C GLU A 201 20.18 -11.63 8.20
N LYS A 202 19.52 -11.79 7.06
CA LYS A 202 19.00 -10.67 6.29
C LYS A 202 17.91 -9.88 7.03
N ILE A 203 17.03 -10.56 7.75
CA ILE A 203 16.02 -9.91 8.59
C ILE A 203 16.70 -9.10 9.71
N TYR A 204 17.76 -9.62 10.29
CA TYR A 204 18.55 -8.91 11.30
C TYR A 204 19.21 -7.64 10.72
N GLU A 205 19.84 -7.72 9.54
CA GLU A 205 20.40 -6.56 8.84
C GLU A 205 19.35 -5.47 8.63
N TYR A 206 18.13 -5.83 8.17
CA TYR A 206 17.02 -4.89 8.04
C TYR A 206 16.61 -4.29 9.39
N ASN A 207 16.60 -5.06 10.47
CA ASN A 207 16.28 -4.54 11.80
C ASN A 207 17.30 -3.47 12.23
N CYS A 208 18.61 -3.75 12.08
CA CYS A 208 19.66 -2.80 12.40
C CYS A 208 19.53 -1.51 11.56
N LEU A 209 19.24 -1.64 10.27
CA LEU A 209 19.03 -0.50 9.38
C LEU A 209 17.85 0.36 9.85
N LEU A 210 16.73 -0.25 10.20
CA LEU A 210 15.53 0.46 10.64
C LEU A 210 15.73 1.13 12.01
N GLU A 211 16.44 0.48 12.94
CA GLU A 211 16.83 1.11 14.23
C GLU A 211 17.73 2.33 13.99
N HIS A 212 18.70 2.22 13.10
CA HIS A 212 19.54 3.35 12.72
C HIS A 212 18.71 4.50 12.10
N TRP A 213 17.76 4.19 11.23
CA TRP A 213 16.89 5.20 10.64
C TRP A 213 16.00 5.90 11.68
N ALA A 214 15.50 5.17 12.67
CA ALA A 214 14.72 5.76 13.76
C ALA A 214 15.53 6.78 14.57
N GLN A 215 16.84 6.56 14.71
CA GLN A 215 17.73 7.42 15.48
C GLN A 215 18.25 8.62 14.68
N THR A 216 18.40 8.50 13.36
CA THR A 216 19.13 9.49 12.55
C THR A 216 18.27 10.18 11.50
N ARG A 217 17.24 9.53 10.99
CA ARG A 217 16.42 10.01 9.87
C ARG A 217 14.98 10.32 10.25
N TYR A 218 14.46 9.61 11.25
CA TYR A 218 13.06 9.68 11.72
C TYR A 218 13.00 9.80 13.24
N GLU A 219 13.71 10.76 13.81
CA GLU A 219 13.81 11.00 15.25
C GLU A 219 12.44 11.19 15.91
N GLU A 220 11.46 11.71 15.15
CA GLU A 220 10.08 11.83 15.64
C GLU A 220 9.41 10.48 15.96
N SER A 221 9.96 9.37 15.49
CA SER A 221 9.48 8.01 15.85
C SER A 221 9.62 7.74 17.34
N SER A 222 10.59 8.38 18.02
CA SER A 222 10.82 8.28 19.46
C SER A 222 9.59 8.68 20.30
N ARG A 223 8.78 9.62 19.82
CA ARG A 223 7.55 10.02 20.48
C ARG A 223 6.51 8.91 20.50
N MET A 224 6.50 8.07 19.47
CA MET A 224 5.55 6.96 19.36
C MET A 224 6.00 5.76 20.20
N THR A 225 7.31 5.51 20.29
CA THR A 225 7.85 4.43 21.11
C THR A 225 7.74 4.69 22.62
N GLN A 226 7.36 5.92 23.03
CA GLN A 226 6.97 6.19 24.42
C GLN A 226 5.69 5.45 24.84
N VAL A 227 4.84 5.11 23.86
CA VAL A 227 3.67 4.25 24.10
C VAL A 227 4.16 2.82 24.30
N LYS A 228 4.04 2.30 25.53
CA LYS A 228 4.42 0.92 25.83
C LYS A 228 3.72 -0.06 24.91
N GLY A 229 4.50 -0.97 24.30
CA GLY A 229 4.00 -1.91 23.28
C GLY A 229 4.13 -1.42 21.83
N VAL A 230 4.54 -0.18 21.60
CA VAL A 230 4.86 0.32 20.26
C VAL A 230 6.37 0.28 20.05
N GLY A 231 6.84 -0.62 19.19
CA GLY A 231 8.25 -0.73 18.81
C GLY A 231 8.62 0.16 17.62
N THR A 232 9.92 0.27 17.38
CA THR A 232 10.53 1.06 16.29
C THR A 232 9.92 0.75 14.93
N LEU A 233 9.74 -0.52 14.61
CA LEU A 233 9.14 -0.95 13.34
C LEU A 233 7.74 -0.36 13.14
N THR A 234 6.87 -0.44 14.16
CA THR A 234 5.51 0.09 14.08
C THR A 234 5.53 1.61 13.97
N ALA A 235 6.38 2.29 14.74
CA ALA A 235 6.54 3.73 14.69
C ALA A 235 6.98 4.21 13.31
N LEU A 236 8.01 3.61 12.73
CA LEU A 236 8.48 3.92 11.38
C LEU A 236 7.42 3.60 10.32
N THR A 237 6.78 2.42 10.40
CA THR A 237 5.71 2.05 9.46
C THR A 237 4.57 3.05 9.49
N PHE A 238 4.21 3.55 10.69
CA PHE A 238 3.18 4.57 10.86
C PHE A 238 3.59 5.88 10.20
N LEU A 239 4.77 6.42 10.55
CA LEU A 239 5.27 7.68 10.01
C LEU A 239 5.35 7.65 8.48
N LEU A 240 5.96 6.59 7.93
CA LEU A 240 6.13 6.43 6.49
C LEU A 240 4.82 6.19 5.75
N THR A 241 3.83 5.56 6.40
CA THR A 241 2.51 5.31 5.79
C THR A 241 1.63 6.54 5.84
N VAL A 242 1.59 7.24 6.95
CA VAL A 242 0.79 8.46 7.13
C VAL A 242 1.38 9.61 6.30
N GLY A 243 2.70 9.75 6.29
CA GLY A 243 3.40 10.82 5.58
C GLY A 243 3.02 12.21 6.13
N ASN A 244 2.49 13.07 5.27
CA ASN A 244 2.05 14.40 5.69
C ASN A 244 0.79 14.29 6.55
N LYS A 245 0.91 14.62 7.85
CA LYS A 245 -0.19 14.62 8.82
C LYS A 245 -1.25 15.71 8.53
N GLU A 246 -0.86 16.78 7.86
CA GLU A 246 -1.72 17.95 7.58
C GLU A 246 -2.83 17.64 6.58
N ARG A 247 -2.72 16.53 5.85
CA ARG A 247 -3.79 16.01 4.98
C ARG A 247 -5.02 15.55 5.74
N PHE A 248 -4.94 15.36 7.06
CA PHE A 248 -6.05 14.91 7.90
C PHE A 248 -6.64 16.10 8.67
N THR A 249 -7.88 16.45 8.36
CA THR A 249 -8.61 17.53 9.05
C THR A 249 -8.88 17.17 10.50
N ARG A 250 -9.14 15.89 10.77
CA ARG A 250 -9.43 15.38 12.12
C ARG A 250 -8.52 14.20 12.43
N ARG A 251 -8.01 14.08 13.66
CA ARG A 251 -7.19 12.94 14.09
C ARG A 251 -7.89 11.58 13.91
N ARG A 252 -9.21 11.54 14.03
CA ARG A 252 -10.03 10.32 13.81
C ARG A 252 -10.03 9.83 12.37
N ASP A 253 -9.71 10.67 11.40
CA ASP A 253 -9.67 10.30 9.97
C ASP A 253 -8.54 9.32 9.67
N ILE A 254 -7.49 9.29 10.51
CA ILE A 254 -6.40 8.31 10.44
C ILE A 254 -6.94 6.88 10.57
N GLY A 255 -7.88 6.63 11.49
CA GLY A 255 -8.49 5.31 11.65
C GLY A 255 -9.23 4.85 10.38
N SER A 256 -9.93 5.77 9.72
CA SER A 256 -10.60 5.51 8.42
C SER A 256 -9.59 5.27 7.31
N PHE A 257 -8.53 6.08 7.24
CA PHE A 257 -7.44 5.94 6.27
C PHE A 257 -6.71 4.59 6.41
N LEU A 258 -6.57 4.09 7.63
CA LEU A 258 -5.96 2.78 7.91
C LEU A 258 -6.94 1.61 7.74
N GLY A 259 -8.22 1.90 7.47
CA GLY A 259 -9.25 0.87 7.34
C GLY A 259 -9.60 0.15 8.63
N LEU A 260 -9.40 0.79 9.78
CA LEU A 260 -9.77 0.30 11.11
C LEU A 260 -11.22 0.66 11.48
N ARG A 261 -11.87 1.51 10.68
CA ARG A 261 -13.28 1.86 10.88
C ARG A 261 -14.18 0.69 10.47
N PRO A 262 -15.27 0.40 11.21
CA PRO A 262 -16.29 -0.53 10.79
C PRO A 262 -16.92 -0.14 9.45
N ARG A 263 -17.31 -1.11 8.65
CA ARG A 263 -18.15 -0.85 7.46
C ARG A 263 -19.51 -0.36 7.94
N LEU A 264 -20.08 0.55 7.17
CA LEU A 264 -21.45 1.00 7.37
C LEU A 264 -22.33 0.34 6.30
N ASP A 265 -23.40 -0.28 6.74
CA ASP A 265 -24.48 -0.77 5.89
C ASP A 265 -25.79 -0.48 6.65
N GLN A 266 -26.37 0.65 6.30
CA GLN A 266 -27.58 1.16 6.95
C GLN A 266 -28.71 1.16 5.94
N SER A 267 -29.76 0.43 6.24
CA SER A 267 -30.98 0.39 5.44
C SER A 267 -32.18 0.52 6.38
N GLY A 268 -32.86 1.66 6.31
CA GLY A 268 -33.99 1.97 7.21
C GLY A 268 -33.59 1.89 8.70
N ALA A 269 -34.26 1.04 9.46
CA ALA A 269 -33.98 0.82 10.89
C ALA A 269 -32.86 -0.20 11.16
N SER A 270 -32.33 -0.85 10.12
CA SER A 270 -31.29 -1.85 10.27
C SER A 270 -29.89 -1.22 10.27
N GLN A 271 -29.11 -1.46 11.32
CA GLN A 271 -27.71 -1.00 11.45
C GLN A 271 -26.85 -2.14 12.01
N PRO A 272 -26.52 -3.15 11.18
CA PRO A 272 -25.71 -4.27 11.63
C PRO A 272 -24.27 -3.83 11.96
N GLN A 273 -23.69 -4.42 13.01
CA GLN A 273 -22.29 -4.24 13.33
C GLN A 273 -21.43 -5.07 12.37
N LEU A 274 -20.75 -4.42 11.45
CA LEU A 274 -19.92 -5.06 10.45
C LEU A 274 -18.44 -5.04 10.85
N ARG A 275 -17.64 -5.85 10.16
CA ARG A 275 -16.18 -5.88 10.31
C ARG A 275 -15.55 -4.57 9.77
N ILE A 276 -14.27 -4.33 10.13
CA ILE A 276 -13.51 -3.18 9.64
C ILE A 276 -13.39 -3.16 8.11
N THR A 277 -13.24 -1.97 7.53
CA THR A 277 -13.19 -1.78 6.06
C THR A 277 -11.97 -2.40 5.41
N LYS A 278 -10.83 -2.49 6.12
CA LYS A 278 -9.53 -2.93 5.60
C LYS A 278 -9.04 -2.08 4.39
N ALA A 279 -9.52 -0.86 4.24
CA ALA A 279 -9.24 -0.02 3.08
C ALA A 279 -7.80 0.47 2.99
N GLY A 280 -7.13 0.66 4.12
CA GLY A 280 -5.79 1.24 4.18
C GLY A 280 -4.64 0.24 4.03
N ASP A 281 -3.45 0.67 4.47
CA ASP A 281 -2.23 -0.13 4.44
C ASP A 281 -2.33 -1.36 5.35
N GLY A 282 -2.16 -2.56 4.75
CA GLY A 282 -2.34 -3.84 5.44
C GLY A 282 -1.23 -4.11 6.46
N LEU A 283 0.01 -3.71 6.15
CA LEU A 283 1.15 -3.93 7.04
C LEU A 283 1.04 -3.06 8.29
N LEU A 284 0.76 -1.76 8.12
CA LEU A 284 0.57 -0.88 9.27
C LEU A 284 -0.61 -1.32 10.15
N ARG A 285 -1.72 -1.74 9.53
CA ARG A 285 -2.86 -2.25 10.28
C ARG A 285 -2.51 -3.51 11.08
N LYS A 286 -1.73 -4.45 10.50
CA LYS A 286 -1.20 -5.64 11.17
C LYS A 286 -0.37 -5.25 12.40
N THR A 287 0.64 -4.40 12.23
CA THR A 287 1.53 -4.02 13.34
C THR A 287 0.79 -3.26 14.45
N LEU A 288 -0.18 -2.41 14.11
CA LEU A 288 -1.00 -1.71 15.11
C LEU A 288 -1.91 -2.68 15.89
N VAL A 289 -2.47 -3.69 15.24
CA VAL A 289 -3.26 -4.73 15.93
C VAL A 289 -2.37 -5.56 16.84
N GLU A 290 -1.17 -5.93 16.40
CA GLU A 290 -0.18 -6.63 17.24
C GLU A 290 0.21 -5.79 18.46
N CYS A 291 0.46 -4.49 18.31
CA CYS A 291 0.69 -3.58 19.43
C CYS A 291 -0.50 -3.53 20.39
N ALA A 292 -1.72 -3.42 19.87
CA ALA A 292 -2.92 -3.39 20.71
C ALA A 292 -3.10 -4.70 21.50
N GLN A 293 -2.89 -5.85 20.84
CA GLN A 293 -2.95 -7.16 21.50
C GLN A 293 -1.89 -7.31 22.60
N TYR A 294 -0.68 -6.77 22.39
CA TYR A 294 0.35 -6.73 23.43
C TYR A 294 -0.07 -5.86 24.60
N ILE A 295 -0.58 -4.64 24.34
CA ILE A 295 -0.96 -3.68 25.38
C ILE A 295 -2.09 -4.23 26.27
N VAL A 296 -3.15 -4.80 25.68
CA VAL A 296 -4.29 -5.31 26.44
C VAL A 296 -4.10 -6.74 26.95
N GLY A 297 -3.11 -7.47 26.39
CA GLY A 297 -2.82 -8.86 26.71
C GLY A 297 -2.11 -9.06 28.06
N PRO A 298 -1.88 -10.34 28.45
CA PRO A 298 -1.27 -10.64 29.76
C PRO A 298 0.14 -10.08 29.95
N SER A 299 0.90 -9.88 28.86
CA SER A 299 2.25 -9.33 28.90
C SER A 299 2.30 -7.80 28.92
N GLY A 300 1.16 -7.13 28.75
CA GLY A 300 1.09 -5.67 28.74
C GLY A 300 1.32 -5.07 30.12
N GLN A 301 2.09 -3.98 30.17
CA GLN A 301 2.27 -3.20 31.41
C GLN A 301 1.00 -2.42 31.73
N ASP A 302 0.77 -2.15 33.02
CA ASP A 302 -0.36 -1.32 33.44
C ASP A 302 -0.23 0.09 32.85
N SER A 303 -1.27 0.53 32.17
CA SER A 303 -1.35 1.82 31.49
C SER A 303 -2.80 2.24 31.28
N ASP A 304 -3.03 3.53 31.05
CA ASP A 304 -4.38 4.05 30.76
C ASP A 304 -4.96 3.41 29.48
N LEU A 305 -4.12 3.14 28.48
CA LEU A 305 -4.54 2.43 27.25
C LEU A 305 -5.01 1.02 27.56
N ARG A 306 -4.31 0.30 28.44
CA ARG A 306 -4.71 -1.06 28.85
C ARG A 306 -6.02 -1.05 29.63
N ARG A 307 -6.21 -0.08 30.53
CA ARG A 307 -7.43 0.05 31.34
C ARG A 307 -8.63 0.45 30.50
N TRP A 308 -8.39 1.19 29.42
CA TRP A 308 -9.44 1.62 28.50
C TRP A 308 -9.87 0.52 27.52
N GLY A 309 -8.97 -0.38 27.07
CA GLY A 309 -9.24 -1.47 26.13
C GLY A 309 -9.81 -2.71 26.80
#